data_4fa3e198dbc908eafebe827962908234
#
_entry.id   4fa3e198dbc908eafebe827962908234
#
_cell.length_a   1.000
_cell.length_b   1.000
_cell.length_c   1.000
_cell.angle_alpha   90.00
_cell.angle_beta   90.00
_cell.angle_gamma   90.00
#
_symmetry.space_group_name_H-M   'P 1'
#
loop_
_entity.id
_entity.type
_entity.pdbx_description
1 polymer ?
#
loop_
_entity_poly.entity_id
_entity_poly.type
_entity_poly.pdbx_seq_one_letter_code
_entity_poly.pdbx_strand_id
1 'polypeptide(L)'
;MISQKQAKILAFPYSKYDALICDGAVRSGKTSIMMWAFVRWAMENFNGQRFGVCGRTVDSCTKNIIVPFTAMSLAKERYIIRWRRGDKVMEVRRGAVTNYFEVFGGKDEASYTLIQGRTLAGVLLDEVVLMPRSFVEQALARCSVNGAKLWFSCNPGSPHHWFYQEWIKRHRERNTLYLHFEMKDNPGLSEKTLARYENMYAGIFYDRYVRGLWVAAEGVVYKDFANNTEKYLIDDPLKWAEEQGTKFSVISIGVDFGGTKSATKFQATGITKDYRVVALEEEYIKNEEIDPDALNRRFATFCQLITSKYGYSQTRADSAETVLIRGLDHTAQKMRLGTQVKNALKLQITDRIRLVVLLTKQGRFKVSRSCPHLIDALQTAIYDPDKFEDERLDDGTSDIDSLDAFEYSIEPYYKDLERAGHMIGR
;
A
#
# COMPACT_ATOMS: atom_id res chain seq x y z
N MET A 1 12.83 -16.29 22.35
CA MET A 1 11.58 -17.08 22.60
C MET A 1 10.80 -17.13 21.29
N ILE A 2 10.12 -18.24 20.96
CA ILE A 2 9.25 -18.39 19.79
C ILE A 2 7.85 -18.78 20.25
N SER A 3 6.80 -18.36 19.54
CA SER A 3 5.42 -18.74 19.84
C SER A 3 5.10 -20.17 19.37
N GLN A 4 4.00 -20.73 19.88
CA GLN A 4 3.55 -22.06 19.43
C GLN A 4 3.28 -22.11 17.92
N LYS A 5 2.72 -21.04 17.33
CA LYS A 5 2.47 -20.96 15.88
C LYS A 5 3.80 -20.89 15.10
N GLN A 6 4.78 -20.15 15.59
CA GLN A 6 6.11 -20.12 15.01
C GLN A 6 6.82 -21.49 15.10
N ALA A 7 6.64 -22.22 16.19
CA ALA A 7 7.16 -23.59 16.32
C ALA A 7 6.53 -24.54 15.27
N LYS A 8 5.22 -24.39 14.97
CA LYS A 8 4.57 -25.15 13.88
C LYS A 8 5.14 -24.85 12.50
N ILE A 9 5.56 -23.60 12.22
CA ILE A 9 6.27 -23.27 10.98
C ILE A 9 7.59 -24.05 10.89
N LEU A 10 8.35 -24.10 11.98
CA LEU A 10 9.64 -24.85 12.02
C LEU A 10 9.44 -26.36 11.86
N ALA A 11 8.29 -26.90 12.29
CA ALA A 11 7.97 -28.32 12.18
C ALA A 11 7.33 -28.69 10.82
N PHE A 12 6.81 -27.73 10.06
CA PHE A 12 6.14 -27.97 8.79
C PHE A 12 6.95 -28.80 7.79
N PRO A 13 8.27 -28.56 7.58
CA PRO A 13 9.07 -29.36 6.65
C PRO A 13 9.02 -30.87 6.88
N TYR A 14 8.83 -31.27 8.12
CA TYR A 14 8.83 -32.69 8.56
C TYR A 14 7.41 -33.26 8.71
N SER A 15 6.42 -32.48 8.32
CA SER A 15 5.01 -32.89 8.34
C SER A 15 4.60 -33.53 7.01
N LYS A 16 3.42 -34.15 7.01
CA LYS A 16 2.79 -34.73 5.80
C LYS A 16 2.23 -33.69 4.83
N TYR A 17 2.18 -32.42 5.21
CA TYR A 17 1.62 -31.37 4.38
C TYR A 17 2.55 -30.95 3.26
N ASP A 18 1.99 -30.66 2.08
CA ASP A 18 2.72 -30.20 0.89
C ASP A 18 2.86 -28.68 0.87
N ALA A 19 1.94 -27.99 1.53
CA ALA A 19 1.92 -26.53 1.58
C ALA A 19 1.72 -25.99 3.00
N LEU A 20 2.22 -24.78 3.24
CA LEU A 20 2.01 -23.99 4.45
C LEU A 20 1.45 -22.62 4.09
N ILE A 21 0.36 -22.24 4.72
CA ILE A 21 -0.18 -20.89 4.67
C ILE A 21 -0.07 -20.25 6.05
N CYS A 22 0.57 -19.09 6.13
CA CYS A 22 0.61 -18.23 7.29
C CYS A 22 -0.04 -16.89 6.96
N ASP A 23 -1.28 -16.70 7.38
CA ASP A 23 -1.97 -15.42 7.22
C ASP A 23 -2.12 -14.68 8.55
N GLY A 24 -2.65 -13.46 8.50
CA GLY A 24 -3.04 -12.71 9.69
C GLY A 24 -2.32 -11.37 9.84
N ALA A 25 -2.33 -10.83 11.05
CA ALA A 25 -1.91 -9.47 11.38
C ALA A 25 -0.49 -9.13 10.93
N VAL A 26 -0.25 -7.84 10.64
CA VAL A 26 1.11 -7.33 10.38
C VAL A 26 2.00 -7.49 11.61
N ARG A 27 3.32 -7.55 11.41
CA ARG A 27 4.31 -7.68 12.49
C ARG A 27 4.14 -8.90 13.41
N SER A 28 3.35 -9.88 13.04
CA SER A 28 3.18 -11.13 13.81
C SER A 28 4.38 -12.08 13.74
N GLY A 29 5.42 -11.72 12.99
CA GLY A 29 6.67 -12.50 12.88
C GLY A 29 6.60 -13.66 11.89
N LYS A 30 5.59 -13.73 11.02
CA LYS A 30 5.40 -14.78 10.00
C LYS A 30 6.59 -14.91 9.06
N THR A 31 6.89 -13.85 8.30
CA THR A 31 7.85 -13.86 7.18
C THR A 31 9.26 -14.24 7.63
N SER A 32 9.75 -13.68 8.73
CA SER A 32 11.12 -13.95 9.20
C SER A 32 11.33 -15.40 9.60
N ILE A 33 10.38 -16.00 10.34
CA ILE A 33 10.48 -17.39 10.76
C ILE A 33 10.23 -18.35 9.61
N MET A 34 9.36 -17.99 8.65
CA MET A 34 9.14 -18.77 7.44
C MET A 34 10.39 -18.82 6.58
N MET A 35 11.05 -17.68 6.34
CA MET A 35 12.29 -17.66 5.55
C MET A 35 13.40 -18.48 6.21
N TRP A 36 13.53 -18.39 7.54
CA TRP A 36 14.46 -19.23 8.28
C TRP A 36 14.15 -20.73 8.11
N ALA A 37 12.89 -21.13 8.29
CA ALA A 37 12.45 -22.50 8.16
C ALA A 37 12.63 -23.03 6.72
N PHE A 38 12.32 -22.21 5.73
CA PHE A 38 12.45 -22.51 4.30
C PHE A 38 13.90 -22.78 3.90
N VAL A 39 14.81 -21.90 4.28
CA VAL A 39 16.25 -22.09 3.99
C VAL A 39 16.81 -23.29 4.75
N ARG A 40 16.46 -23.45 6.04
CA ARG A 40 16.89 -24.59 6.82
C ARG A 40 16.45 -25.91 6.18
N TRP A 41 15.18 -26.03 5.80
CA TRP A 41 14.64 -27.21 5.13
C TRP A 41 15.36 -27.48 3.80
N ALA A 42 15.57 -26.45 2.97
CA ALA A 42 16.28 -26.56 1.72
C ALA A 42 17.70 -27.10 1.90
N MET A 43 18.42 -26.59 2.91
CA MET A 43 19.80 -27.00 3.20
C MET A 43 19.95 -28.38 3.87
N GLU A 44 18.88 -28.87 4.47
CA GLU A 44 18.86 -30.21 5.09
C GLU A 44 18.44 -31.33 4.11
N ASN A 45 17.68 -30.99 3.06
CA ASN A 45 17.07 -31.99 2.18
C ASN A 45 17.57 -31.96 0.72
N PHE A 46 18.26 -30.91 0.30
CA PHE A 46 18.65 -30.71 -1.10
C PHE A 46 20.09 -30.25 -1.23
N ASN A 47 20.68 -30.55 -2.39
CA ASN A 47 21.98 -30.04 -2.80
C ASN A 47 21.95 -29.66 -4.29
N GLY A 48 22.50 -28.52 -4.66
CA GLY A 48 22.53 -28.01 -6.03
C GLY A 48 21.17 -27.53 -6.57
N GLN A 49 20.13 -27.45 -5.72
CA GLN A 49 18.79 -27.13 -6.17
C GLN A 49 18.48 -25.63 -6.15
N ARG A 50 17.44 -25.26 -6.92
CA ARG A 50 16.92 -23.90 -7.02
C ARG A 50 15.59 -23.78 -6.29
N PHE A 51 15.39 -22.67 -5.62
CA PHE A 51 14.20 -22.32 -4.84
C PHE A 51 13.73 -20.93 -5.24
N GLY A 52 12.41 -20.72 -5.31
CA GLY A 52 11.84 -19.41 -5.57
C GLY A 52 11.56 -18.65 -4.28
N VAL A 53 11.93 -17.37 -4.24
CA VAL A 53 11.48 -16.43 -3.20
C VAL A 53 10.76 -15.30 -3.92
N CYS A 54 9.44 -15.24 -3.78
CA CYS A 54 8.58 -14.35 -4.54
C CYS A 54 8.00 -13.26 -3.64
N GLY A 55 7.97 -12.05 -4.14
CA GLY A 55 7.29 -10.90 -3.55
C GLY A 55 6.59 -10.09 -4.63
N ARG A 56 5.83 -9.07 -4.25
CA ARG A 56 5.17 -8.18 -5.22
C ARG A 56 6.18 -7.57 -6.21
N THR A 57 7.33 -7.13 -5.71
CA THR A 57 8.45 -6.67 -6.54
C THR A 57 9.75 -7.30 -6.05
N VAL A 58 10.76 -7.40 -6.92
CA VAL A 58 12.11 -7.86 -6.54
C VAL A 58 12.70 -6.97 -5.43
N ASP A 59 12.47 -5.67 -5.50
CA ASP A 59 12.99 -4.71 -4.52
C ASP A 59 12.33 -4.89 -3.14
N SER A 60 11.00 -5.01 -3.09
CA SER A 60 10.28 -5.27 -1.82
C SER A 60 10.68 -6.62 -1.23
N CYS A 61 10.74 -7.68 -2.04
CA CYS A 61 11.18 -9.00 -1.61
C CYS A 61 12.62 -8.97 -1.06
N THR A 62 13.52 -8.27 -1.75
CA THR A 62 14.90 -8.10 -1.30
C THR A 62 14.96 -7.39 0.06
N LYS A 63 14.25 -6.27 0.21
CA LYS A 63 14.24 -5.47 1.45
C LYS A 63 13.57 -6.19 2.63
N ASN A 64 12.48 -6.90 2.36
CA ASN A 64 11.63 -7.47 3.42
C ASN A 64 12.06 -8.89 3.83
N ILE A 65 12.73 -9.64 2.94
CA ILE A 65 13.08 -11.04 3.17
C ILE A 65 14.58 -11.27 3.10
N ILE A 66 15.23 -10.96 1.98
CA ILE A 66 16.63 -11.32 1.75
C ILE A 66 17.57 -10.57 2.69
N VAL A 67 17.45 -9.23 2.76
CA VAL A 67 18.30 -8.40 3.62
C VAL A 67 18.13 -8.77 5.10
N PRO A 68 16.92 -8.91 5.67
CA PRO A 68 16.76 -9.35 7.04
C PRO A 68 17.31 -10.75 7.30
N PHE A 69 17.11 -11.70 6.38
CA PHE A 69 17.65 -13.05 6.54
C PHE A 69 19.18 -13.05 6.53
N THR A 70 19.81 -12.34 5.59
CA THR A 70 21.28 -12.25 5.52
C THR A 70 21.90 -11.50 6.71
N ALA A 71 21.14 -10.66 7.39
CA ALA A 71 21.55 -9.95 8.61
C ALA A 71 21.38 -10.77 9.90
N MET A 72 20.56 -11.85 9.86
CA MET A 72 20.21 -12.66 11.02
C MET A 72 21.46 -13.40 11.57
N SER A 73 21.79 -13.21 12.86
CA SER A 73 22.97 -13.84 13.50
C SER A 73 22.96 -15.35 13.33
N LEU A 74 21.84 -16.00 13.59
CA LEU A 74 21.68 -17.45 13.45
C LEU A 74 21.94 -17.95 12.02
N ALA A 75 21.59 -17.17 11.00
CA ALA A 75 21.85 -17.51 9.61
C ALA A 75 23.35 -17.40 9.27
N LYS A 76 24.01 -16.34 9.76
CA LYS A 76 25.47 -16.13 9.58
C LYS A 76 26.32 -17.18 10.29
N GLU A 77 25.90 -17.62 11.45
CA GLU A 77 26.61 -18.66 12.22
C GLU A 77 26.49 -20.03 11.55
N ARG A 78 25.36 -20.30 10.88
CA ARG A 78 25.06 -21.63 10.33
C ARG A 78 25.41 -21.81 8.87
N TYR A 79 25.43 -20.71 8.08
CA TYR A 79 25.59 -20.73 6.64
C TYR A 79 26.56 -19.68 6.14
N ILE A 80 27.24 -19.98 5.04
CA ILE A 80 27.91 -19.01 4.20
C ILE A 80 26.88 -18.52 3.19
N ILE A 81 26.56 -17.22 3.25
CA ILE A 81 25.49 -16.62 2.43
C ILE A 81 26.10 -15.58 1.49
N ARG A 82 25.83 -15.72 0.19
CA ARG A 82 26.27 -14.76 -0.83
C ARG A 82 25.07 -14.23 -1.61
N TRP A 83 24.75 -12.96 -1.43
CA TRP A 83 23.70 -12.29 -2.21
C TRP A 83 24.29 -11.69 -3.49
N ARG A 84 23.93 -12.25 -4.65
CA ARG A 84 24.30 -11.76 -5.99
C ARG A 84 23.19 -10.85 -6.50
N ARG A 85 23.35 -9.55 -6.25
CA ARG A 85 22.29 -8.56 -6.53
C ARG A 85 21.94 -8.48 -8.02
N GLY A 86 22.95 -8.56 -8.92
CA GLY A 86 22.75 -8.54 -10.38
C GLY A 86 21.92 -9.71 -10.89
N ASP A 87 22.21 -10.90 -10.38
CA ASP A 87 21.54 -12.15 -10.76
C ASP A 87 20.22 -12.37 -10.02
N LYS A 88 19.95 -11.58 -8.99
CA LYS A 88 18.80 -11.74 -8.06
C LYS A 88 18.79 -13.13 -7.39
N VAL A 89 19.95 -13.67 -7.05
CA VAL A 89 20.14 -15.00 -6.48
C VAL A 89 20.87 -14.91 -5.16
N MET A 90 20.32 -15.53 -4.13
CA MET A 90 21.01 -15.78 -2.87
C MET A 90 21.52 -17.21 -2.86
N GLU A 91 22.86 -17.35 -2.85
CA GLU A 91 23.56 -18.61 -2.70
C GLU A 91 23.76 -18.88 -1.21
N VAL A 92 23.38 -20.06 -0.75
CA VAL A 92 23.54 -20.50 0.64
C VAL A 92 24.33 -21.79 0.65
N ARG A 93 25.39 -21.83 1.46
CA ARG A 93 26.31 -22.96 1.55
C ARG A 93 26.53 -23.41 2.99
N ARG A 94 26.59 -24.72 3.20
CA ARG A 94 26.99 -25.37 4.46
C ARG A 94 27.78 -26.64 4.17
N GLY A 95 29.08 -26.63 4.45
CA GLY A 95 29.96 -27.74 4.06
C GLY A 95 29.95 -28.00 2.55
N ALA A 96 29.58 -29.19 2.14
CA ALA A 96 29.50 -29.58 0.73
C ALA A 96 28.12 -29.25 0.10
N VAL A 97 27.13 -28.86 0.88
CA VAL A 97 25.77 -28.53 0.40
C VAL A 97 25.73 -27.08 -0.05
N THR A 98 25.24 -26.83 -1.27
CA THR A 98 24.99 -25.48 -1.81
C THR A 98 23.64 -25.44 -2.51
N ASN A 99 22.80 -24.47 -2.18
CA ASN A 99 21.52 -24.25 -2.84
C ASN A 99 21.34 -22.77 -3.23
N TYR A 100 20.44 -22.51 -4.18
CA TYR A 100 20.25 -21.21 -4.82
C TYR A 100 18.82 -20.72 -4.63
N PHE A 101 18.65 -19.55 -4.09
CA PHE A 101 17.33 -18.91 -3.86
C PHE A 101 17.19 -17.74 -4.82
N GLU A 102 16.37 -17.93 -5.85
CA GLU A 102 16.09 -16.94 -6.90
C GLU A 102 14.96 -16.03 -6.47
N VAL A 103 15.14 -14.71 -6.62
CA VAL A 103 14.16 -13.72 -6.23
C VAL A 103 13.35 -13.25 -7.43
N PHE A 104 12.01 -13.36 -7.32
CA PHE A 104 11.06 -12.98 -8.37
C PHE A 104 10.10 -11.91 -7.85
N GLY A 105 9.67 -11.02 -8.77
CA GLY A 105 8.63 -10.03 -8.53
C GLY A 105 7.38 -10.36 -9.35
N GLY A 106 6.23 -10.52 -8.67
CA GLY A 106 4.92 -10.70 -9.30
C GLY A 106 4.13 -9.39 -9.26
N LYS A 107 4.50 -8.40 -10.10
CA LYS A 107 3.91 -7.07 -10.08
C LYS A 107 2.61 -7.00 -10.89
N ASP A 108 2.57 -7.68 -12.02
CA ASP A 108 1.52 -7.62 -13.03
C ASP A 108 1.33 -8.98 -13.72
N GLU A 109 0.29 -9.11 -14.54
CA GLU A 109 -0.04 -10.34 -15.23
C GLU A 109 1.09 -10.86 -16.12
N ALA A 110 1.93 -10.00 -16.72
CA ALA A 110 3.06 -10.42 -17.54
C ALA A 110 4.23 -11.01 -16.73
N SER A 111 4.24 -10.81 -15.42
CA SER A 111 5.31 -11.26 -14.53
C SER A 111 5.47 -12.79 -14.49
N TYR A 112 4.45 -13.58 -14.88
CA TYR A 112 4.57 -15.04 -14.93
C TYR A 112 5.70 -15.51 -15.87
N THR A 113 6.06 -14.72 -16.87
CA THR A 113 7.15 -15.03 -17.82
C THR A 113 8.52 -15.08 -17.13
N LEU A 114 8.70 -14.37 -16.02
CA LEU A 114 9.97 -14.34 -15.28
C LEU A 114 10.31 -15.69 -14.65
N ILE A 115 9.31 -16.47 -14.28
CA ILE A 115 9.48 -17.77 -13.64
C ILE A 115 9.27 -18.95 -14.63
N GLN A 116 8.81 -18.65 -15.83
CA GLN A 116 8.62 -19.63 -16.88
C GLN A 116 9.96 -20.30 -17.25
N GLY A 117 9.94 -21.63 -17.48
CA GLY A 117 11.14 -22.40 -17.82
C GLY A 117 12.07 -22.72 -16.63
N ARG A 118 11.74 -22.32 -15.41
CA ARG A 118 12.47 -22.71 -14.20
C ARG A 118 12.03 -24.09 -13.69
N THR A 119 12.91 -24.79 -13.00
CA THR A 119 12.60 -25.96 -12.19
C THR A 119 13.00 -25.66 -10.77
N LEU A 120 12.04 -25.72 -9.85
CA LEU A 120 12.23 -25.34 -8.44
C LEU A 120 11.99 -26.54 -7.52
N ALA A 121 12.76 -26.62 -6.45
CA ALA A 121 12.57 -27.59 -5.37
C ALA A 121 11.63 -27.05 -4.26
N GLY A 122 11.15 -25.82 -4.40
CA GLY A 122 10.17 -25.20 -3.52
C GLY A 122 10.07 -23.71 -3.77
N VAL A 123 8.99 -23.12 -3.28
CA VAL A 123 8.73 -21.68 -3.43
C VAL A 123 8.16 -21.08 -2.15
N LEU A 124 8.66 -19.89 -1.79
CA LEU A 124 8.11 -19.04 -0.75
C LEU A 124 7.54 -17.78 -1.41
N LEU A 125 6.22 -17.57 -1.26
CA LEU A 125 5.51 -16.40 -1.76
C LEU A 125 5.10 -15.52 -0.57
N ASP A 126 5.71 -14.37 -0.44
CA ASP A 126 5.40 -13.38 0.60
C ASP A 126 4.44 -12.34 0.06
N GLU A 127 3.43 -12.01 0.85
CA GLU A 127 2.33 -11.14 0.44
C GLU A 127 1.60 -11.67 -0.80
N VAL A 128 1.29 -12.98 -0.83
CA VAL A 128 0.72 -13.67 -2.00
C VAL A 128 -0.57 -13.03 -2.53
N VAL A 129 -1.37 -12.40 -1.68
CA VAL A 129 -2.59 -11.65 -2.06
C VAL A 129 -2.32 -10.41 -2.92
N LEU A 130 -1.08 -9.93 -2.95
CA LEU A 130 -0.70 -8.78 -3.77
C LEU A 130 -0.10 -9.18 -5.12
N MET A 131 -0.10 -10.48 -5.44
CA MET A 131 0.44 -11.01 -6.68
C MET A 131 -0.69 -11.45 -7.62
N PRO A 132 -0.55 -11.27 -8.95
CA PRO A 132 -1.48 -11.81 -9.93
C PRO A 132 -1.60 -13.32 -9.80
N ARG A 133 -2.80 -13.84 -9.98
CA ARG A 133 -3.09 -15.28 -9.93
C ARG A 133 -2.22 -16.06 -10.92
N SER A 134 -2.08 -15.57 -12.14
CA SER A 134 -1.27 -16.17 -13.21
C SER A 134 0.18 -16.39 -12.77
N PHE A 135 0.79 -15.40 -12.08
CA PHE A 135 2.14 -15.51 -11.56
C PHE A 135 2.24 -16.58 -10.46
N VAL A 136 1.30 -16.58 -9.51
CA VAL A 136 1.31 -17.57 -8.42
C VAL A 136 1.14 -18.99 -8.97
N GLU A 137 0.15 -19.23 -9.81
CA GLU A 137 -0.09 -20.55 -10.41
C GLU A 137 1.13 -21.04 -11.23
N GLN A 138 1.78 -20.14 -11.96
CA GLN A 138 3.01 -20.47 -12.68
C GLN A 138 4.15 -20.84 -11.73
N ALA A 139 4.33 -20.10 -10.62
CA ALA A 139 5.35 -20.40 -9.62
C ALA A 139 5.15 -21.80 -9.00
N LEU A 140 3.90 -22.16 -8.71
CA LEU A 140 3.56 -23.48 -8.18
C LEU A 140 3.83 -24.59 -9.20
N ALA A 141 3.47 -24.38 -10.47
CA ALA A 141 3.72 -25.34 -11.54
C ALA A 141 5.22 -25.61 -11.80
N ARG A 142 6.10 -24.71 -11.37
CA ARG A 142 7.58 -24.90 -11.46
C ARG A 142 8.16 -25.75 -10.32
N CYS A 143 7.41 -26.00 -9.25
CA CYS A 143 7.86 -26.82 -8.12
C CYS A 143 7.68 -28.32 -8.42
N SER A 144 8.49 -28.86 -9.32
CA SER A 144 8.38 -30.23 -9.84
C SER A 144 9.46 -31.20 -9.33
N VAL A 145 10.37 -30.71 -8.48
CA VAL A 145 11.38 -31.57 -7.82
C VAL A 145 10.69 -32.43 -6.76
N ASN A 146 11.09 -33.70 -6.67
CA ASN A 146 10.53 -34.58 -5.64
C ASN A 146 10.78 -34.04 -4.22
N GLY A 147 9.74 -34.02 -3.39
CA GLY A 147 9.78 -33.43 -2.04
C GLY A 147 9.63 -31.93 -2.00
N ALA A 148 9.30 -31.25 -3.14
CA ALA A 148 9.03 -29.83 -3.18
C ALA A 148 7.91 -29.43 -2.22
N LYS A 149 8.04 -28.25 -1.60
CA LYS A 149 7.03 -27.67 -0.70
C LYS A 149 6.70 -26.24 -1.06
N LEU A 150 5.46 -25.85 -0.79
CA LEU A 150 4.89 -24.55 -1.11
C LEU A 150 4.69 -23.74 0.18
N TRP A 151 5.15 -22.50 0.21
CA TRP A 151 5.08 -21.65 1.39
C TRP A 151 4.44 -20.32 1.04
N PHE A 152 3.37 -19.96 1.76
CA PHE A 152 2.62 -18.74 1.51
C PHE A 152 2.53 -17.90 2.78
N SER A 153 2.82 -16.61 2.67
CA SER A 153 2.47 -15.64 3.69
C SER A 153 1.62 -14.52 3.11
N CYS A 154 0.69 -14.01 3.91
CA CYS A 154 -0.10 -12.83 3.55
C CYS A 154 -0.66 -12.12 4.78
N ASN A 155 -1.07 -10.89 4.57
CA ASN A 155 -2.01 -10.21 5.43
C ASN A 155 -3.41 -10.36 4.82
N PRO A 156 -4.49 -10.38 5.63
CA PRO A 156 -5.84 -10.49 5.11
C PRO A 156 -6.24 -9.36 4.16
N GLY A 157 -7.03 -9.70 3.17
CA GLY A 157 -7.67 -8.80 2.23
C GLY A 157 -9.18 -8.99 2.23
N SER A 158 -9.81 -8.84 1.04
CA SER A 158 -11.21 -9.17 0.83
C SER A 158 -11.45 -10.68 0.97
N PRO A 159 -12.54 -11.11 1.63
CA PRO A 159 -12.92 -12.52 1.68
C PRO A 159 -13.33 -13.08 0.31
N HIS A 160 -13.56 -12.23 -0.69
CA HIS A 160 -13.82 -12.64 -2.08
C HIS A 160 -12.56 -12.92 -2.88
N HIS A 161 -11.39 -12.57 -2.35
CA HIS A 161 -10.11 -12.79 -3.02
C HIS A 161 -9.89 -14.28 -3.34
N TRP A 162 -9.43 -14.58 -4.58
CA TRP A 162 -9.25 -15.94 -5.08
C TRP A 162 -8.41 -16.83 -4.15
N PHE A 163 -7.32 -16.28 -3.56
CA PHE A 163 -6.44 -17.02 -2.66
C PHE A 163 -7.15 -17.44 -1.37
N TYR A 164 -8.01 -16.57 -0.82
CA TYR A 164 -8.84 -16.91 0.35
C TYR A 164 -9.84 -18.03 0.02
N GLN A 165 -10.56 -17.89 -1.12
CA GLN A 165 -11.59 -18.85 -1.51
C GLN A 165 -11.03 -20.22 -1.87
N GLU A 166 -9.93 -20.26 -2.64
CA GLU A 166 -9.42 -21.51 -3.21
C GLU A 166 -8.30 -22.15 -2.37
N TRP A 167 -7.57 -21.37 -1.56
CA TRP A 167 -6.46 -21.89 -0.77
C TRP A 167 -6.77 -21.91 0.71
N ILE A 168 -7.16 -20.79 1.33
CA ILE A 168 -7.35 -20.71 2.77
C ILE A 168 -8.60 -21.50 3.18
N LYS A 169 -9.76 -21.27 2.56
CA LYS A 169 -10.99 -22.02 2.86
C LYS A 169 -10.88 -23.51 2.57
N ARG A 170 -10.12 -23.85 1.51
CA ARG A 170 -9.96 -25.24 1.05
C ARG A 170 -8.62 -25.86 1.45
N HIS A 171 -7.96 -25.34 2.49
CA HIS A 171 -6.61 -25.77 2.90
C HIS A 171 -6.53 -27.28 3.20
N ARG A 172 -7.60 -27.89 3.75
CA ARG A 172 -7.65 -29.32 4.04
C ARG A 172 -7.66 -30.16 2.76
N GLU A 173 -8.43 -29.75 1.75
CA GLU A 173 -8.51 -30.43 0.46
C GLU A 173 -7.17 -30.37 -0.30
N ARG A 174 -6.41 -29.31 -0.07
CA ARG A 174 -5.10 -29.05 -0.71
C ARG A 174 -3.91 -29.57 0.11
N ASN A 175 -4.13 -30.45 1.07
CA ASN A 175 -3.08 -30.97 1.97
C ASN A 175 -2.18 -29.85 2.53
N THR A 176 -2.80 -28.76 3.01
CA THR A 176 -2.11 -27.54 3.41
C THR A 176 -2.24 -27.31 4.92
N LEU A 177 -1.13 -27.07 5.60
CA LEU A 177 -1.12 -26.58 6.97
C LEU A 177 -1.48 -25.07 6.96
N TYR A 178 -2.58 -24.74 7.60
CA TYR A 178 -3.02 -23.35 7.71
C TYR A 178 -2.80 -22.83 9.14
N LEU A 179 -2.13 -21.68 9.25
CA LEU A 179 -1.83 -21.01 10.52
C LEU A 179 -2.25 -19.54 10.43
N HIS A 180 -3.22 -19.18 11.24
CA HIS A 180 -3.65 -17.79 11.38
C HIS A 180 -2.90 -17.10 12.51
N PHE A 181 -2.33 -15.90 12.26
CA PHE A 181 -1.51 -15.13 13.17
C PHE A 181 -2.19 -13.83 13.59
N GLU A 182 -2.21 -13.58 14.88
CA GLU A 182 -2.48 -12.29 15.48
C GLU A 182 -1.16 -11.56 15.82
N MET A 183 -1.22 -10.25 16.03
CA MET A 183 -0.02 -9.47 16.34
C MET A 183 0.65 -9.94 17.64
N LYS A 184 -0.15 -10.38 18.63
CA LYS A 184 0.32 -10.93 19.91
C LYS A 184 1.07 -12.27 19.80
N ASP A 185 0.98 -12.95 18.64
CA ASP A 185 1.75 -14.19 18.43
C ASP A 185 3.26 -13.94 18.20
N ASN A 186 3.66 -12.68 18.10
CA ASN A 186 5.06 -12.30 18.03
C ASN A 186 5.61 -11.95 19.43
N PRO A 187 6.37 -12.84 20.07
CA PRO A 187 6.89 -12.59 21.42
C PRO A 187 7.95 -11.47 21.48
N GLY A 188 8.40 -10.97 20.33
CA GLY A 188 9.33 -9.84 20.23
C GLY A 188 8.66 -8.46 20.23
N LEU A 189 7.32 -8.39 20.22
CA LEU A 189 6.60 -7.12 20.27
C LEU A 189 6.30 -6.71 21.71
N SER A 190 6.70 -5.49 22.07
CA SER A 190 6.31 -4.88 23.34
C SER A 190 4.87 -4.37 23.29
N GLU A 191 4.20 -4.25 24.45
CA GLU A 191 2.86 -3.65 24.57
C GLU A 191 2.82 -2.23 23.98
N LYS A 192 3.87 -1.43 24.20
CA LYS A 192 4.00 -0.08 23.60
C LYS A 192 3.99 -0.15 22.07
N THR A 193 4.62 -1.18 21.48
CA THR A 193 4.62 -1.35 20.03
C THR A 193 3.24 -1.80 19.53
N LEU A 194 2.56 -2.68 20.24
CA LEU A 194 1.19 -3.09 19.93
C LEU A 194 0.25 -1.89 19.93
N ALA A 195 0.21 -1.10 21.00
CA ALA A 195 -0.61 0.09 21.11
C ALA A 195 -0.33 1.09 19.96
N ARG A 196 0.93 1.23 19.54
CA ARG A 196 1.28 2.05 18.39
C ARG A 196 0.63 1.56 17.10
N TYR A 197 0.65 0.25 16.83
CA TYR A 197 0.01 -0.31 15.64
C TYR A 197 -1.52 -0.21 15.70
N GLU A 198 -2.12 -0.37 16.86
CA GLU A 198 -3.55 -0.15 17.08
C GLU A 198 -3.98 1.29 16.73
N ASN A 199 -3.12 2.27 16.97
CA ASN A 199 -3.35 3.66 16.63
C ASN A 199 -3.02 4.03 15.16
N MET A 200 -2.27 3.15 14.45
CA MET A 200 -1.90 3.36 13.04
C MET A 200 -3.00 3.04 12.05
N TYR A 201 -3.96 2.20 12.42
CA TYR A 201 -4.97 1.71 11.50
C TYR A 201 -6.38 2.06 11.99
N ALA A 202 -7.30 2.24 11.06
CA ALA A 202 -8.69 2.54 11.32
C ALA A 202 -9.61 1.73 10.39
N GLY A 203 -10.88 1.61 10.76
CA GLY A 203 -11.89 0.94 9.96
C GLY A 203 -11.47 -0.46 9.52
N ILE A 204 -11.72 -0.78 8.26
CA ILE A 204 -11.39 -2.09 7.68
C ILE A 204 -9.90 -2.45 7.76
N PHE A 205 -9.01 -1.45 7.69
CA PHE A 205 -7.56 -1.67 7.78
C PHE A 205 -7.13 -2.08 9.19
N TYR A 206 -7.84 -1.61 10.24
CA TYR A 206 -7.64 -2.09 11.60
C TYR A 206 -8.02 -3.57 11.72
N ASP A 207 -9.19 -3.94 11.19
CA ASP A 207 -9.65 -5.33 11.22
C ASP A 207 -8.68 -6.27 10.48
N ARG A 208 -8.18 -5.87 9.30
CA ARG A 208 -7.27 -6.68 8.50
C ARG A 208 -5.85 -6.73 9.09
N TYR A 209 -5.27 -5.59 9.42
CA TYR A 209 -3.84 -5.50 9.73
C TYR A 209 -3.52 -5.65 11.22
N VAL A 210 -4.44 -5.29 12.11
CA VAL A 210 -4.28 -5.44 13.56
C VAL A 210 -4.92 -6.72 14.06
N ARG A 211 -6.19 -6.94 13.71
CA ARG A 211 -6.96 -8.12 14.13
C ARG A 211 -6.72 -9.35 13.25
N GLY A 212 -6.17 -9.17 12.06
CA GLY A 212 -5.87 -10.24 11.12
C GLY A 212 -7.10 -10.85 10.43
N LEU A 213 -8.21 -10.13 10.33
CA LEU A 213 -9.49 -10.64 9.83
C LEU A 213 -9.63 -10.47 8.32
N TRP A 214 -10.17 -11.49 7.65
CA TRP A 214 -10.63 -11.38 6.27
C TRP A 214 -12.01 -10.74 6.26
N VAL A 215 -12.08 -9.46 5.94
CA VAL A 215 -13.32 -8.66 5.93
C VAL A 215 -13.47 -7.94 4.61
N ALA A 216 -14.71 -7.89 4.11
CA ALA A 216 -15.04 -7.15 2.91
C ALA A 216 -15.05 -5.64 3.19
N ALA A 217 -14.57 -4.86 2.23
CA ALA A 217 -14.82 -3.44 2.20
C ALA A 217 -16.21 -3.22 1.59
N GLU A 218 -17.16 -2.77 2.40
CA GLU A 218 -18.53 -2.57 1.96
C GLU A 218 -19.07 -1.22 2.43
N GLY A 219 -19.95 -0.63 1.61
CA GLY A 219 -20.60 0.64 1.90
C GLY A 219 -19.65 1.84 1.80
N VAL A 220 -19.95 2.89 2.52
CA VAL A 220 -19.23 4.18 2.44
C VAL A 220 -17.77 4.03 2.87
N VAL A 221 -16.86 4.55 2.03
CA VAL A 221 -15.40 4.46 2.23
C VAL A 221 -14.97 5.27 3.45
N TYR A 222 -15.42 6.51 3.58
CA TYR A 222 -15.03 7.45 4.63
C TYR A 222 -16.13 7.59 5.70
N LYS A 223 -16.54 6.46 6.29
CA LYS A 223 -17.69 6.35 7.23
C LYS A 223 -17.67 7.37 8.36
N ASP A 224 -16.50 7.63 8.97
CA ASP A 224 -16.41 8.56 10.10
C ASP A 224 -16.66 10.01 9.64
N PHE A 225 -16.15 10.38 8.47
CA PHE A 225 -16.42 11.67 7.86
C PHE A 225 -17.91 11.81 7.49
N ALA A 226 -18.47 10.83 6.79
CA ALA A 226 -19.86 10.85 6.34
C ALA A 226 -20.87 10.96 7.51
N ASN A 227 -20.60 10.23 8.59
CA ASN A 227 -21.47 10.23 9.78
C ASN A 227 -21.32 11.50 10.65
N ASN A 228 -20.20 12.21 10.55
CA ASN A 228 -19.87 13.32 11.42
C ASN A 228 -19.33 14.53 10.64
N THR A 229 -19.84 14.79 9.45
CA THR A 229 -19.29 15.78 8.49
C THR A 229 -19.02 17.13 9.14
N GLU A 230 -19.97 17.70 9.89
CA GLU A 230 -19.82 19.01 10.54
C GLU A 230 -18.60 19.10 11.46
N LYS A 231 -18.20 18.01 12.09
CA LYS A 231 -16.99 17.95 12.93
C LYS A 231 -15.71 18.25 12.13
N TYR A 232 -15.71 17.97 10.84
CA TYR A 232 -14.54 18.09 9.98
C TYR A 232 -14.53 19.38 9.15
N LEU A 233 -15.64 20.11 9.08
CA LEU A 233 -15.76 21.35 8.32
C LEU A 233 -15.18 22.55 9.06
N ILE A 234 -14.62 23.47 8.29
CA ILE A 234 -14.15 24.79 8.76
C ILE A 234 -14.52 25.87 7.75
N ASP A 235 -14.78 27.09 8.24
CA ASP A 235 -15.14 28.22 7.39
C ASP A 235 -13.90 28.96 6.86
N ASP A 236 -12.90 29.18 7.72
CA ASP A 236 -11.66 29.91 7.41
C ASP A 236 -10.44 29.07 7.83
N PRO A 237 -9.72 28.51 6.86
CA PRO A 237 -8.54 27.68 7.13
C PRO A 237 -7.40 28.42 7.85
N LEU A 238 -7.19 29.73 7.57
CA LEU A 238 -6.11 30.49 8.20
C LEU A 238 -6.43 30.79 9.66
N LYS A 239 -7.66 31.23 9.91
CA LYS A 239 -8.16 31.46 11.27
C LYS A 239 -8.15 30.17 12.10
N TRP A 240 -8.61 29.07 11.49
CA TRP A 240 -8.57 27.76 12.15
C TRP A 240 -7.14 27.37 12.53
N ALA A 241 -6.15 27.54 11.62
CA ALA A 241 -4.76 27.21 11.93
C ALA A 241 -4.20 28.05 13.07
N GLU A 242 -4.53 29.35 13.10
CA GLU A 242 -4.16 30.26 14.18
C GLU A 242 -4.77 29.83 15.53
N GLU A 243 -6.07 29.51 15.55
CA GLU A 243 -6.76 28.99 16.74
C GLU A 243 -6.17 27.67 17.26
N GLN A 244 -5.62 26.84 16.36
CA GLN A 244 -4.91 25.61 16.74
C GLN A 244 -3.45 25.83 17.13
N GLY A 245 -2.97 27.08 17.13
CA GLY A 245 -1.56 27.41 17.45
C GLY A 245 -0.55 26.87 16.43
N THR A 246 -0.98 26.66 15.17
CA THR A 246 -0.16 26.10 14.11
C THR A 246 -0.20 26.99 12.86
N LYS A 247 0.54 26.62 11.83
CA LYS A 247 0.51 27.26 10.51
C LYS A 247 0.81 26.28 9.41
N PHE A 248 0.35 26.57 8.21
CA PHE A 248 0.69 25.75 7.04
C PHE A 248 2.19 25.83 6.75
N SER A 249 2.81 24.68 6.62
CA SER A 249 4.22 24.52 6.22
C SER A 249 4.35 24.10 4.76
N VAL A 250 3.30 23.51 4.23
CA VAL A 250 3.20 23.08 2.83
C VAL A 250 1.84 23.48 2.29
N ILE A 251 1.84 24.04 1.07
CA ILE A 251 0.64 24.19 0.24
C ILE A 251 0.86 23.36 -1.02
N SER A 252 -0.09 22.50 -1.34
CA SER A 252 -0.03 21.61 -2.49
C SER A 252 -1.35 21.65 -3.26
N ILE A 253 -1.27 21.66 -4.59
CA ILE A 253 -2.41 21.61 -5.50
C ILE A 253 -2.39 20.24 -6.18
N GLY A 254 -3.48 19.50 -6.08
CA GLY A 254 -3.71 18.32 -6.88
C GLY A 254 -4.57 18.64 -8.08
N VAL A 255 -4.25 18.05 -9.22
CA VAL A 255 -5.01 18.21 -10.47
C VAL A 255 -5.36 16.83 -11.00
N ASP A 256 -6.64 16.61 -11.16
CA ASP A 256 -7.16 15.48 -11.90
C ASP A 256 -7.82 15.96 -13.19
N PHE A 257 -7.43 15.37 -14.32
CA PHE A 257 -7.95 15.75 -15.62
C PHE A 257 -9.12 14.87 -15.98
N GLY A 258 -10.27 15.47 -16.15
CA GLY A 258 -11.44 14.75 -16.60
C GLY A 258 -11.33 14.26 -18.04
N GLY A 259 -11.83 13.05 -18.29
CA GLY A 259 -12.07 12.51 -19.63
C GLY A 259 -13.37 13.04 -20.24
N THR A 260 -13.89 12.36 -21.28
CA THR A 260 -15.10 12.77 -22.01
C THR A 260 -16.38 12.85 -21.14
N LYS A 261 -16.40 12.19 -19.97
CA LYS A 261 -17.56 12.10 -19.08
C LYS A 261 -17.30 12.58 -17.65
N SER A 262 -16.07 12.91 -17.30
CA SER A 262 -15.65 13.36 -15.96
C SER A 262 -15.18 14.81 -15.99
N ALA A 263 -15.12 15.45 -14.83
CA ALA A 263 -14.74 16.87 -14.69
C ALA A 263 -13.24 17.01 -14.43
N THR A 264 -12.63 18.10 -14.89
CA THR A 264 -11.29 18.48 -14.44
C THR A 264 -11.38 19.15 -13.08
N LYS A 265 -10.52 18.75 -12.16
CA LYS A 265 -10.53 19.21 -10.79
C LYS A 265 -9.19 19.78 -10.35
N PHE A 266 -9.24 20.94 -9.69
CA PHE A 266 -8.10 21.49 -8.94
C PHE A 266 -8.44 21.47 -7.45
N GLN A 267 -7.56 20.94 -6.63
CA GLN A 267 -7.73 20.89 -5.18
C GLN A 267 -6.50 21.43 -4.47
N ALA A 268 -6.63 22.56 -3.80
CA ALA A 268 -5.59 23.09 -2.93
C ALA A 268 -5.69 22.48 -1.52
N THR A 269 -4.57 22.03 -1.00
CA THR A 269 -4.46 21.39 0.31
C THR A 269 -3.29 21.99 1.09
N GLY A 270 -3.52 22.30 2.36
CA GLY A 270 -2.50 22.74 3.30
C GLY A 270 -2.10 21.64 4.27
N ILE A 271 -0.79 21.51 4.54
CA ILE A 271 -0.28 20.65 5.60
C ILE A 271 0.37 21.53 6.65
N THR A 272 -0.06 21.41 7.88
CA THR A 272 0.44 22.21 8.99
C THR A 272 1.78 21.65 9.51
N LYS A 273 2.48 22.44 10.34
CA LYS A 273 3.74 22.01 10.98
C LYS A 273 3.58 20.78 11.88
N ASP A 274 2.41 20.58 12.47
CA ASP A 274 2.04 19.44 13.29
C ASP A 274 1.35 18.33 12.48
N TYR A 275 1.51 18.34 11.14
CA TYR A 275 1.05 17.31 10.22
C TYR A 275 -0.47 17.10 10.18
N ARG A 276 -1.26 18.16 10.38
CA ARG A 276 -2.69 18.13 10.06
C ARG A 276 -2.87 18.51 8.59
N VAL A 277 -3.86 17.91 7.95
CA VAL A 277 -4.20 18.10 6.54
C VAL A 277 -5.51 18.88 6.46
N VAL A 278 -5.52 19.93 5.67
CA VAL A 278 -6.69 20.80 5.44
C VAL A 278 -6.91 20.97 3.96
N ALA A 279 -8.05 20.52 3.43
CA ALA A 279 -8.49 20.89 2.10
C ALA A 279 -8.93 22.36 2.12
N LEU A 280 -8.26 23.21 1.34
CA LEU A 280 -8.35 24.67 1.43
C LEU A 280 -9.38 25.25 0.48
N GLU A 281 -9.19 25.05 -0.81
CA GLU A 281 -9.96 25.59 -1.93
C GLU A 281 -10.05 24.55 -3.04
N GLU A 282 -11.14 24.58 -3.80
CA GLU A 282 -11.28 23.73 -4.99
C GLU A 282 -11.78 24.51 -6.20
N GLU A 283 -11.49 23.98 -7.38
CA GLU A 283 -12.15 24.39 -8.62
C GLU A 283 -12.60 23.14 -9.38
N TYR A 284 -13.88 23.13 -9.74
CA TYR A 284 -14.53 22.05 -10.48
C TYR A 284 -14.93 22.55 -11.87
N ILE A 285 -14.46 21.86 -12.92
CA ILE A 285 -14.61 22.30 -14.29
C ILE A 285 -15.23 21.18 -15.11
N LYS A 286 -16.47 21.40 -15.60
CA LYS A 286 -17.14 20.47 -16.50
C LYS A 286 -16.43 20.43 -17.87
N ASN A 287 -16.16 19.25 -18.41
CA ASN A 287 -15.37 19.09 -19.62
C ASN A 287 -16.01 19.64 -20.90
N GLU A 288 -17.32 19.81 -20.95
CA GLU A 288 -18.00 20.40 -22.09
C GLU A 288 -17.61 21.85 -22.37
N GLU A 289 -16.86 22.48 -21.44
CA GLU A 289 -16.55 23.91 -21.43
C GLU A 289 -15.07 24.22 -21.67
N ILE A 290 -14.17 23.23 -21.94
CA ILE A 290 -12.72 23.49 -21.84
C ILE A 290 -11.94 23.04 -23.06
N ASP A 291 -11.37 24.04 -23.76
CA ASP A 291 -10.17 23.89 -24.54
C ASP A 291 -8.88 24.01 -23.66
N PRO A 292 -7.72 23.57 -24.16
CA PRO A 292 -6.45 23.64 -23.41
C PRO A 292 -6.06 25.07 -22.95
N ASP A 293 -6.42 26.09 -23.72
CA ASP A 293 -6.11 27.49 -23.36
C ASP A 293 -7.04 27.97 -22.22
N ALA A 294 -8.32 27.60 -22.26
CA ALA A 294 -9.25 27.87 -21.17
C ALA A 294 -8.81 27.17 -19.87
N LEU A 295 -8.36 25.91 -19.96
CA LEU A 295 -7.81 25.18 -18.83
C LEU A 295 -6.60 25.90 -18.22
N ASN A 296 -5.64 26.32 -19.06
CA ASN A 296 -4.46 27.05 -18.61
C ASN A 296 -4.82 28.40 -17.94
N ARG A 297 -5.81 29.11 -18.46
CA ARG A 297 -6.28 30.38 -17.85
C ARG A 297 -6.92 30.13 -16.48
N ARG A 298 -7.79 29.11 -16.36
CA ARG A 298 -8.44 28.74 -15.08
C ARG A 298 -7.39 28.31 -14.05
N PHE A 299 -6.46 27.46 -14.44
CA PHE A 299 -5.35 27.05 -13.59
C PHE A 299 -4.53 28.26 -13.10
N ALA A 300 -4.23 29.22 -13.99
CA ALA A 300 -3.50 30.43 -13.62
C ALA A 300 -4.28 31.26 -12.58
N THR A 301 -5.58 31.46 -12.78
CA THR A 301 -6.45 32.16 -11.82
C THR A 301 -6.48 31.47 -10.47
N PHE A 302 -6.64 30.13 -10.46
CA PHE A 302 -6.64 29.35 -9.24
C PHE A 302 -5.29 29.45 -8.51
N CYS A 303 -4.17 29.28 -9.20
CA CYS A 303 -2.85 29.45 -8.60
C CYS A 303 -2.60 30.86 -8.03
N GLN A 304 -3.09 31.91 -8.70
CA GLN A 304 -3.01 33.28 -8.18
C GLN A 304 -3.81 33.45 -6.89
N LEU A 305 -5.01 32.89 -6.82
CA LEU A 305 -5.83 32.83 -5.60
C LEU A 305 -5.08 32.16 -4.46
N ILE A 306 -4.54 30.95 -4.71
CA ILE A 306 -3.84 30.17 -3.70
C ILE A 306 -2.57 30.89 -3.24
N THR A 307 -1.77 31.43 -4.17
CA THR A 307 -0.54 32.15 -3.83
C THR A 307 -0.83 33.40 -3.00
N SER A 308 -1.90 34.13 -3.31
CA SER A 308 -2.28 35.35 -2.57
C SER A 308 -2.75 35.05 -1.15
N LYS A 309 -3.47 33.94 -0.94
CA LYS A 309 -4.02 33.57 0.38
C LYS A 309 -3.01 32.81 1.23
N TYR A 310 -2.30 31.84 0.64
CA TYR A 310 -1.56 30.83 1.37
C TYR A 310 -0.05 30.79 1.06
N GLY A 311 0.39 31.51 0.03
CA GLY A 311 1.79 31.57 -0.41
C GLY A 311 2.14 30.53 -1.48
N TYR A 312 3.45 30.24 -1.60
CA TYR A 312 3.99 29.31 -2.61
C TYR A 312 3.39 27.91 -2.48
N SER A 313 3.07 27.29 -3.61
CA SER A 313 2.52 25.93 -3.67
C SER A 313 3.37 24.99 -4.56
N GLN A 314 3.11 23.69 -4.44
CA GLN A 314 3.53 22.67 -5.40
C GLN A 314 2.29 22.09 -6.08
N THR A 315 2.37 21.82 -7.39
CA THR A 315 1.25 21.19 -8.10
C THR A 315 1.60 19.77 -8.49
N ARG A 316 0.66 18.84 -8.27
CA ARG A 316 0.71 17.44 -8.69
C ARG A 316 -0.45 17.14 -9.60
N ALA A 317 -0.18 16.77 -10.84
CA ALA A 317 -1.19 16.50 -11.85
C ALA A 317 -1.17 15.02 -12.29
N ASP A 318 -2.32 14.52 -12.66
CA ASP A 318 -2.45 13.14 -13.16
C ASP A 318 -1.44 12.86 -14.27
N SER A 319 -0.60 11.85 -14.06
CA SER A 319 0.51 11.52 -14.94
C SER A 319 0.10 10.94 -16.31
N ALA A 320 -1.18 10.59 -16.53
CA ALA A 320 -1.67 10.09 -17.80
C ALA A 320 -1.68 11.17 -18.89
N GLU A 321 -1.93 12.43 -18.52
CA GLU A 321 -2.15 13.55 -19.45
C GLU A 321 -0.89 14.44 -19.61
N THR A 322 0.18 13.87 -20.15
CA THR A 322 1.50 14.54 -20.24
C THR A 322 1.49 15.85 -21.04
N VAL A 323 0.62 16.00 -22.03
CA VAL A 323 0.50 17.22 -22.84
C VAL A 323 -0.13 18.34 -22.01
N LEU A 324 -1.19 18.04 -21.27
CA LEU A 324 -1.85 19.01 -20.40
C LEU A 324 -0.92 19.44 -19.26
N ILE A 325 -0.19 18.52 -18.66
CA ILE A 325 0.81 18.84 -17.61
C ILE A 325 1.85 19.84 -18.13
N ARG A 326 2.38 19.63 -19.33
CA ARG A 326 3.34 20.58 -19.95
C ARG A 326 2.72 21.95 -20.20
N GLY A 327 1.44 21.99 -20.59
CA GLY A 327 0.68 23.24 -20.75
C GLY A 327 0.57 24.01 -19.44
N LEU A 328 0.18 23.33 -18.37
CA LEU A 328 0.09 23.92 -17.02
C LEU A 328 1.48 24.40 -16.53
N ASP A 329 2.53 23.58 -16.70
CA ASP A 329 3.89 23.96 -16.26
C ASP A 329 4.42 25.17 -17.03
N HIS A 330 4.24 25.20 -18.36
CA HIS A 330 4.60 26.38 -19.18
C HIS A 330 3.86 27.63 -18.72
N THR A 331 2.55 27.51 -18.43
CA THR A 331 1.73 28.62 -17.94
C THR A 331 2.22 29.12 -16.58
N ALA A 332 2.51 28.17 -15.65
CA ALA A 332 3.04 28.51 -14.33
C ALA A 332 4.36 29.26 -14.40
N GLN A 333 5.28 28.85 -15.26
CA GLN A 333 6.58 29.49 -15.45
C GLN A 333 6.42 30.86 -16.12
N LYS A 334 5.67 30.94 -17.24
CA LYS A 334 5.46 32.18 -18.02
C LYS A 334 4.80 33.27 -17.17
N MET A 335 3.82 32.91 -16.38
CA MET A 335 3.06 33.86 -15.55
C MET A 335 3.61 34.00 -14.11
N ARG A 336 4.67 33.28 -13.75
CA ARG A 336 5.31 33.29 -12.41
C ARG A 336 4.29 33.03 -11.29
N LEU A 337 3.50 31.96 -11.43
CA LEU A 337 2.35 31.70 -10.57
C LEU A 337 2.71 31.22 -9.15
N GLY A 338 3.98 31.16 -8.75
CA GLY A 338 4.37 30.69 -7.41
C GLY A 338 4.08 29.19 -7.18
N THR A 339 4.06 28.39 -8.25
CA THR A 339 3.92 26.94 -8.18
C THR A 339 4.83 26.23 -9.17
N GLN A 340 5.17 24.96 -8.90
CA GLN A 340 5.89 24.06 -9.80
C GLN A 340 5.02 22.84 -10.09
N VAL A 341 4.76 22.57 -11.37
CA VAL A 341 3.91 21.45 -11.79
C VAL A 341 4.76 20.18 -11.97
N LYS A 342 4.33 19.09 -11.37
CA LYS A 342 4.95 17.75 -11.46
C LYS A 342 3.88 16.68 -11.60
N ASN A 343 4.28 15.51 -12.08
CA ASN A 343 3.42 14.33 -12.12
C ASN A 343 3.02 13.90 -10.71
N ALA A 344 1.79 13.46 -10.55
CA ALA A 344 1.33 12.71 -9.39
C ALA A 344 2.10 11.39 -9.26
N LEU A 345 2.26 10.90 -8.03
CA LEU A 345 2.98 9.65 -7.77
C LEU A 345 2.14 8.42 -8.09
N LYS A 346 0.81 8.57 -8.11
CA LYS A 346 -0.17 7.50 -8.29
C LYS A 346 0.11 6.31 -7.35
N LEU A 347 0.12 6.59 -6.06
CA LEU A 347 0.14 5.53 -5.04
C LEU A 347 -1.06 4.62 -5.24
N GLN A 348 -1.00 3.40 -4.72
CA GLN A 348 -2.13 2.49 -4.79
C GLN A 348 -3.36 3.09 -4.13
N ILE A 349 -4.52 2.86 -4.73
CA ILE A 349 -5.81 3.37 -4.26
C ILE A 349 -6.07 3.00 -2.79
N THR A 350 -5.75 1.77 -2.41
CA THR A 350 -5.87 1.29 -1.02
C THR A 350 -4.99 2.06 -0.04
N ASP A 351 -3.78 2.47 -0.44
CA ASP A 351 -2.89 3.28 0.40
C ASP A 351 -3.41 4.71 0.53
N ARG A 352 -3.94 5.29 -0.55
CA ARG A 352 -4.55 6.62 -0.56
C ARG A 352 -5.77 6.67 0.35
N ILE A 353 -6.70 5.72 0.20
CA ILE A 353 -7.88 5.58 1.08
C ILE A 353 -7.45 5.43 2.54
N ARG A 354 -6.49 4.53 2.81
CA ARG A 354 -6.00 4.27 4.16
C ARG A 354 -5.46 5.52 4.85
N LEU A 355 -4.74 6.37 4.13
CA LEU A 355 -4.20 7.61 4.68
C LEU A 355 -5.33 8.57 5.10
N VAL A 356 -6.33 8.79 4.25
CA VAL A 356 -7.46 9.69 4.56
C VAL A 356 -8.27 9.17 5.75
N VAL A 357 -8.57 7.86 5.78
CA VAL A 357 -9.27 7.21 6.90
C VAL A 357 -8.47 7.37 8.20
N LEU A 358 -7.15 7.22 8.16
CA LEU A 358 -6.27 7.38 9.31
C LEU A 358 -6.27 8.83 9.83
N LEU A 359 -6.08 9.81 8.94
CA LEU A 359 -6.09 11.23 9.27
C LEU A 359 -7.42 11.67 9.90
N THR A 360 -8.53 11.17 9.37
CA THR A 360 -9.88 11.40 9.88
C THR A 360 -10.02 10.85 11.31
N LYS A 361 -9.67 9.58 11.53
CA LYS A 361 -9.70 8.95 12.86
C LYS A 361 -8.87 9.71 13.90
N GLN A 362 -7.71 10.21 13.51
CA GLN A 362 -6.79 10.93 14.38
C GLN A 362 -7.19 12.40 14.63
N GLY A 363 -8.29 12.88 14.03
CA GLY A 363 -8.70 14.30 14.11
C GLY A 363 -7.73 15.26 13.42
N ARG A 364 -6.91 14.76 12.50
CA ARG A 364 -5.87 15.48 11.76
C ARG A 364 -6.34 15.92 10.38
N PHE A 365 -7.60 15.76 10.05
CA PHE A 365 -8.20 16.11 8.77
C PHE A 365 -9.29 17.15 8.94
N LYS A 366 -9.26 18.19 8.11
CA LYS A 366 -10.28 19.21 8.00
C LYS A 366 -10.53 19.57 6.54
N VAL A 367 -11.73 20.03 6.26
CA VAL A 367 -12.15 20.46 4.92
C VAL A 367 -12.81 21.84 5.03
N SER A 368 -12.35 22.78 4.23
CA SER A 368 -13.01 24.08 4.09
C SER A 368 -14.38 23.92 3.44
N ARG A 369 -15.38 24.68 3.90
CA ARG A 369 -16.68 24.73 3.24
C ARG A 369 -16.62 25.27 1.80
N SER A 370 -15.49 25.87 1.40
CA SER A 370 -15.22 26.23 0.01
C SER A 370 -14.90 25.04 -0.90
N CYS A 371 -14.92 23.80 -0.38
CA CYS A 371 -14.70 22.56 -1.13
C CYS A 371 -15.97 21.68 -1.17
N PRO A 372 -17.10 22.14 -1.73
CA PRO A 372 -18.38 21.40 -1.69
C PRO A 372 -18.32 20.06 -2.43
N HIS A 373 -17.59 19.96 -3.55
CA HIS A 373 -17.48 18.72 -4.31
C HIS A 373 -16.65 17.67 -3.56
N LEU A 374 -15.54 18.06 -2.94
CA LEU A 374 -14.75 17.15 -2.10
C LEU A 374 -15.55 16.68 -0.88
N ILE A 375 -16.37 17.57 -0.27
CA ILE A 375 -17.24 17.21 0.86
C ILE A 375 -18.24 16.15 0.40
N ASP A 376 -18.93 16.37 -0.72
CA ASP A 376 -19.89 15.40 -1.28
C ASP A 376 -19.21 14.06 -1.59
N ALA A 377 -18.06 14.10 -2.26
CA ALA A 377 -17.29 12.92 -2.60
C ALA A 377 -16.89 12.09 -1.35
N LEU A 378 -16.44 12.75 -0.28
CA LEU A 378 -16.11 12.09 0.99
C LEU A 378 -17.34 11.50 1.71
N GLN A 379 -18.51 12.06 1.49
CA GLN A 379 -19.77 11.55 2.07
C GLN A 379 -20.35 10.38 1.30
N THR A 380 -20.20 10.37 -0.04
CA THR A 380 -20.92 9.47 -0.94
C THR A 380 -20.08 8.33 -1.51
N ALA A 381 -18.75 8.45 -1.53
CA ALA A 381 -17.89 7.41 -2.07
C ALA A 381 -18.11 6.06 -1.40
N ILE A 382 -18.40 5.04 -2.19
CA ILE A 382 -18.59 3.66 -1.74
C ILE A 382 -17.51 2.75 -2.32
N TYR A 383 -17.28 1.62 -1.65
CA TYR A 383 -16.42 0.58 -2.20
C TYR A 383 -17.10 -0.13 -3.38
N ASP A 384 -16.31 -0.47 -4.40
CA ASP A 384 -16.77 -1.26 -5.53
C ASP A 384 -16.97 -2.72 -5.10
N PRO A 385 -18.22 -3.24 -5.08
CA PRO A 385 -18.49 -4.61 -4.65
C PRO A 385 -17.96 -5.67 -5.61
N ASP A 386 -17.71 -5.31 -6.88
CA ASP A 386 -17.25 -6.23 -7.92
C ASP A 386 -15.74 -6.34 -7.99
N LYS A 387 -15.01 -5.47 -7.29
CA LYS A 387 -13.56 -5.48 -7.25
C LYS A 387 -13.01 -6.36 -6.13
N PHE A 388 -11.92 -7.08 -6.43
CA PHE A 388 -11.19 -7.87 -5.44
C PHE A 388 -10.33 -7.01 -4.51
N GLU A 389 -9.85 -5.89 -5.02
CA GLU A 389 -9.15 -4.86 -4.24
C GLU A 389 -10.16 -3.85 -3.70
N ASP A 390 -9.80 -3.17 -2.61
CA ASP A 390 -10.66 -2.16 -1.99
C ASP A 390 -10.57 -0.85 -2.77
N GLU A 391 -11.11 -0.86 -3.96
CA GLU A 391 -11.24 0.31 -4.82
C GLU A 391 -12.57 1.02 -4.57
N ARG A 392 -12.62 2.28 -4.93
CA ARG A 392 -13.87 3.05 -4.95
C ARG A 392 -14.66 2.71 -6.21
N LEU A 393 -15.98 2.68 -6.10
CA LEU A 393 -16.87 2.55 -7.24
C LEU A 393 -16.77 3.82 -8.10
N ASP A 394 -16.35 3.65 -9.34
CA ASP A 394 -16.21 4.71 -10.34
C ASP A 394 -17.22 4.49 -11.49
N ASP A 395 -18.48 4.74 -11.18
CA ASP A 395 -19.62 4.61 -12.13
C ASP A 395 -20.35 5.93 -12.36
N GLY A 396 -19.80 7.05 -11.83
CA GLY A 396 -20.38 8.38 -11.90
C GLY A 396 -21.42 8.68 -10.79
N THR A 397 -21.65 7.77 -9.85
CA THR A 397 -22.53 8.02 -8.69
C THR A 397 -21.84 8.83 -7.59
N SER A 398 -20.52 8.85 -7.56
CA SER A 398 -19.69 9.65 -6.65
C SER A 398 -18.66 10.45 -7.46
N ASP A 399 -18.29 11.64 -6.95
CA ASP A 399 -17.27 12.50 -7.57
C ASP A 399 -15.87 11.98 -7.23
N ILE A 400 -15.41 10.94 -7.94
CA ILE A 400 -14.08 10.33 -7.74
C ILE A 400 -12.97 11.28 -8.15
N ASP A 401 -13.17 12.12 -9.17
CA ASP A 401 -12.19 13.11 -9.65
C ASP A 401 -11.79 14.08 -8.51
N SER A 402 -12.74 14.47 -7.65
CA SER A 402 -12.47 15.32 -6.48
C SER A 402 -11.61 14.62 -5.44
N LEU A 403 -11.81 13.32 -5.22
CA LEU A 403 -10.99 12.52 -4.31
C LEU A 403 -9.59 12.33 -4.88
N ASP A 404 -9.46 12.02 -6.16
CA ASP A 404 -8.17 11.82 -6.81
C ASP A 404 -7.33 13.10 -6.81
N ALA A 405 -7.92 14.25 -7.16
CA ALA A 405 -7.24 15.54 -7.07
C ALA A 405 -6.76 15.84 -5.63
N PHE A 406 -7.62 15.60 -4.62
CA PHE A 406 -7.23 15.77 -3.22
C PHE A 406 -6.07 14.84 -2.84
N GLU A 407 -6.16 13.56 -3.17
CA GLU A 407 -5.14 12.56 -2.84
C GLU A 407 -3.81 12.84 -3.55
N TYR A 408 -3.80 13.27 -4.82
CA TYR A 408 -2.59 13.70 -5.52
C TYR A 408 -1.88 14.86 -4.81
N SER A 409 -2.62 15.75 -4.18
CA SER A 409 -2.04 16.87 -3.43
C SER A 409 -1.26 16.43 -2.20
N ILE A 410 -1.62 15.32 -1.56
CA ILE A 410 -1.02 14.83 -0.30
C ILE A 410 -0.07 13.64 -0.47
N GLU A 411 -0.13 12.92 -1.59
CA GLU A 411 0.72 11.75 -1.87
C GLU A 411 2.23 11.97 -1.64
N PRO A 412 2.83 13.11 -2.02
CA PRO A 412 4.26 13.34 -1.80
C PRO A 412 4.67 13.29 -0.32
N TYR A 413 3.72 13.56 0.56
CA TYR A 413 3.91 13.67 2.00
C TYR A 413 3.41 12.42 2.76
N TYR A 414 2.99 11.39 2.06
CA TYR A 414 2.40 10.16 2.60
C TYR A 414 3.20 9.60 3.80
N LYS A 415 4.51 9.41 3.61
CA LYS A 415 5.37 8.83 4.65
C LYS A 415 5.48 9.70 5.90
N ASP A 416 5.50 11.00 5.72
CA ASP A 416 5.62 11.95 6.83
C ASP A 416 4.29 12.06 7.58
N LEU A 417 3.17 12.10 6.86
CA LEU A 417 1.83 12.09 7.42
C LEU A 417 1.53 10.79 8.18
N GLU A 418 1.95 9.64 7.66
CA GLU A 418 1.83 8.35 8.34
C GLU A 418 2.69 8.30 9.61
N ARG A 419 3.95 8.74 9.55
CA ARG A 419 4.88 8.76 10.69
C ARG A 419 4.44 9.71 11.79
N ALA A 420 3.93 10.87 11.45
CA ALA A 420 3.48 11.86 12.44
C ALA A 420 2.32 11.33 13.30
N GLY A 421 1.48 10.45 12.77
CA GLY A 421 0.49 9.71 13.54
C GLY A 421 1.08 8.90 14.70
N HIS A 422 2.38 8.59 14.65
CA HIS A 422 3.09 7.87 15.70
C HIS A 422 3.57 8.76 16.86
N MET A 423 3.63 10.07 16.65
CA MET A 423 4.16 11.02 17.65
C MET A 423 3.08 11.64 18.53
N ILE A 424 1.84 11.69 18.03
CA ILE A 424 0.70 12.36 18.69
C ILE A 424 0.04 11.49 19.79
N GLY A 425 0.39 10.22 19.87
CA GLY A 425 -0.07 9.28 20.92
C GLY A 425 0.86 9.18 22.12
N ARG A 426 1.66 10.22 22.37
CA ARG A 426 2.54 10.31 23.56
C ARG A 426 1.99 11.26 24.59
#